data_7d7286a3457334b51d227bb2f4b0150d
#
_entry.id   7d7286a3457334b51d227bb2f4b0150d
#
_cell.length_a   1.000
_cell.length_b   1.000
_cell.length_c   1.000
_cell.angle_alpha   90.00
_cell.angle_beta   90.00
_cell.angle_gamma   90.00
#
_symmetry.space_group_name_H-M   'P 1'
#
loop_
_entity.id
_entity.type
_entity.pdbx_description
1 polymer ?
#
loop_
_entity_poly.entity_id
_entity_poly.type
_entity_poly.pdbx_seq_one_letter_code
_entity_poly.pdbx_strand_id
1 'polypeptide(L)'
;MRILGLDFGDKTIGVAVSDPFGWTAQGVEIIRRENPMEFKKCMRRLADLVEQYQAETIVLGYPKNLDGSEGDRCVKTKDFCERVKRRFPKAEVLLWDERFSTIAAERSLREVGLNHNQRKSVIDKMAAVVSVALLADISGGTWGVARNFCIF
;
A
#
# COMPACT_ATOMS: atom_id res chain seq x y z
N MET A 1 7.23 14.30 -0.80
CA MET A 1 7.16 12.90 -1.28
C MET A 1 5.85 12.27 -0.82
N ARG A 2 5.05 11.75 -1.72
CA ARG A 2 3.81 11.06 -1.34
C ARG A 2 3.95 9.56 -1.50
N ILE A 3 3.35 8.83 -0.57
CA ILE A 3 3.30 7.37 -0.56
C ILE A 3 1.87 6.96 -0.89
N LEU A 4 1.72 6.09 -1.86
CA LEU A 4 0.44 5.45 -2.18
C LEU A 4 0.42 4.08 -1.54
N GLY A 5 -0.58 3.82 -0.70
CA GLY A 5 -0.79 2.51 -0.08
C GLY A 5 -1.84 1.72 -0.84
N LEU A 6 -1.56 0.45 -1.09
CA LEU A 6 -2.46 -0.45 -1.82
C LEU A 6 -2.74 -1.70 -0.99
N ASP A 7 -4.01 -2.06 -0.89
CA ASP A 7 -4.46 -3.35 -0.40
C ASP A 7 -5.11 -4.12 -1.56
N PHE A 8 -4.44 -5.18 -2.00
CA PHE A 8 -4.87 -5.99 -3.14
C PHE A 8 -5.73 -7.17 -2.68
N GLY A 9 -7.03 -7.08 -2.95
CA GLY A 9 -7.99 -8.15 -2.71
C GLY A 9 -8.43 -8.88 -3.97
N ASP A 10 -9.26 -9.91 -3.83
CA ASP A 10 -9.76 -10.69 -4.97
C ASP A 10 -10.64 -9.87 -5.91
N LYS A 11 -11.42 -8.93 -5.38
CA LYS A 11 -12.37 -8.10 -6.13
C LYS A 11 -12.12 -6.60 -5.99
N THR A 12 -11.22 -6.20 -5.11
CA THR A 12 -11.00 -4.80 -4.78
C THR A 12 -9.53 -4.48 -4.66
N ILE A 13 -9.19 -3.22 -4.91
CA ILE A 13 -7.91 -2.63 -4.56
C ILE A 13 -8.21 -1.41 -3.72
N GLY A 14 -7.94 -1.49 -2.42
CA GLY A 14 -8.02 -0.35 -1.53
C GLY A 14 -6.85 0.60 -1.79
N VAL A 15 -7.12 1.89 -1.91
CA VAL A 15 -6.10 2.91 -2.20
C VAL A 15 -6.12 3.99 -1.13
N ALA A 16 -4.98 4.25 -0.54
CA ALA A 16 -4.75 5.35 0.37
C ALA A 16 -3.53 6.17 -0.05
N VAL A 17 -3.45 7.41 0.39
CA VAL A 17 -2.31 8.27 0.10
C VAL A 17 -1.85 9.00 1.36
N SER A 18 -0.55 9.17 1.52
CA SER A 18 0.02 10.04 2.54
C SER A 18 -0.08 11.51 2.12
N ASP A 19 -0.06 12.43 3.11
CA ASP A 19 0.21 13.83 2.82
C ASP A 19 1.67 14.02 2.31
N PRO A 20 2.03 15.18 1.78
CA PRO A 20 3.38 15.43 1.27
C PRO A 20 4.47 15.31 2.34
N PHE A 21 4.15 15.53 3.61
CA PHE A 21 5.08 15.41 4.73
C PHE A 21 5.09 14.00 5.33
N GLY A 22 4.13 13.15 4.95
CA GLY A 22 3.98 11.80 5.47
C GLY A 22 3.55 11.75 6.95
N TRP A 23 2.84 12.75 7.42
CA TRP A 23 2.35 12.83 8.80
C TRP A 23 1.00 12.16 8.95
N THR A 24 0.20 12.19 7.91
CA THR A 24 -1.14 11.62 7.87
C THR A 24 -1.33 10.77 6.62
N ALA A 25 -2.29 9.89 6.67
CA ALA A 25 -2.76 9.14 5.51
C ALA A 25 -4.27 9.25 5.41
N GLN A 26 -4.78 9.24 4.19
CA GLN A 26 -6.21 9.25 3.93
C GLN A 26 -6.58 8.22 2.88
N GLY A 27 -7.75 7.63 3.04
CA GLY A 27 -8.34 6.79 2.01
C GLY A 27 -8.71 7.62 0.79
N VAL A 28 -8.41 7.08 -0.39
CA VAL A 28 -8.70 7.73 -1.67
C VAL A 28 -9.90 7.10 -2.32
N GLU A 29 -9.82 5.81 -2.58
CA GLU A 29 -10.90 5.08 -3.24
C GLU A 29 -10.71 3.57 -3.10
N ILE A 30 -11.78 2.81 -3.37
CA ILE A 30 -11.72 1.37 -3.58
C ILE A 30 -12.00 1.12 -5.06
N ILE A 31 -10.99 0.62 -5.76
CA ILE A 31 -11.12 0.21 -7.15
C ILE A 31 -11.74 -1.19 -7.16
N ARG A 32 -12.92 -1.32 -7.74
CA ARG A 32 -13.65 -2.59 -7.83
C ARG A 32 -13.45 -3.24 -9.18
N ARG A 33 -13.40 -4.57 -9.17
CA ARG A 33 -13.43 -5.40 -10.38
C ARG A 33 -14.36 -6.57 -10.15
N GLU A 34 -15.28 -6.78 -11.06
CA GLU A 34 -16.24 -7.88 -10.98
C GLU A 34 -15.68 -9.17 -11.59
N ASN A 35 -14.75 -9.02 -12.53
CA ASN A 35 -14.12 -10.15 -13.21
C ASN A 35 -12.64 -9.87 -13.54
N PRO A 36 -11.83 -10.91 -13.79
CA PRO A 36 -10.41 -10.77 -14.09
C PRO A 36 -10.10 -9.94 -15.34
N MET A 37 -11.02 -9.83 -16.28
CA MET A 37 -10.83 -9.06 -17.52
C MET A 37 -10.81 -7.55 -17.28
N GLU A 38 -11.35 -7.10 -16.15
CA GLU A 38 -11.33 -5.69 -15.75
C GLU A 38 -10.00 -5.24 -15.16
N PHE A 39 -9.03 -6.14 -15.06
CA PHE A 39 -7.71 -5.83 -14.48
C PHE A 39 -7.03 -4.64 -15.17
N LYS A 40 -7.09 -4.58 -16.51
CA LYS A 40 -6.53 -3.44 -17.27
C LYS A 40 -7.18 -2.11 -16.90
N LYS A 41 -8.48 -2.11 -16.66
CA LYS A 41 -9.24 -0.93 -16.22
C LYS A 41 -8.78 -0.49 -14.82
N CYS A 42 -8.60 -1.44 -13.92
CA CYS A 42 -8.07 -1.16 -12.58
C CYS A 42 -6.67 -0.55 -12.65
N MET A 43 -5.78 -1.08 -13.47
CA MET A 43 -4.43 -0.57 -13.64
C MET A 43 -4.40 0.84 -14.26
N ARG A 44 -5.32 1.14 -15.18
CA ARG A 44 -5.47 2.50 -15.71
C ARG A 44 -5.93 3.47 -14.61
N ARG A 45 -6.92 3.07 -13.81
CA ARG A 45 -7.37 3.91 -12.70
C ARG A 45 -6.26 4.14 -11.69
N LEU A 46 -5.49 3.12 -11.38
CA LEU A 46 -4.33 3.23 -10.51
C LEU A 46 -3.29 4.21 -11.09
N ALA A 47 -3.05 4.16 -12.40
CA ALA A 47 -2.15 5.10 -13.07
C ALA A 47 -2.61 6.55 -12.94
N ASP A 48 -3.92 6.79 -13.10
CA ASP A 48 -4.50 8.13 -12.90
C ASP A 48 -4.25 8.63 -11.47
N LEU A 49 -4.40 7.77 -10.47
CA LEU A 49 -4.17 8.12 -9.06
C LEU A 49 -2.68 8.38 -8.77
N VAL A 50 -1.79 7.56 -9.30
CA VAL A 50 -0.33 7.77 -9.18
C VAL A 50 0.07 9.13 -9.76
N GLU A 51 -0.47 9.48 -10.91
CA GLU A 51 -0.23 10.78 -11.55
C GLU A 51 -0.86 11.93 -10.78
N GLN A 52 -2.13 11.80 -10.39
CA GLN A 52 -2.87 12.83 -9.65
C GLN A 52 -2.17 13.22 -8.35
N TYR A 53 -1.66 12.24 -7.60
CA TYR A 53 -0.99 12.48 -6.33
C TYR A 53 0.53 12.60 -6.47
N GLN A 54 1.07 12.41 -7.65
CA GLN A 54 2.51 12.41 -7.90
C GLN A 54 3.25 11.48 -6.91
N ALA A 55 2.73 10.26 -6.75
CA ALA A 55 3.28 9.29 -5.83
C ALA A 55 4.63 8.77 -6.32
N GLU A 56 5.64 8.88 -5.49
CA GLU A 56 7.00 8.41 -5.77
C GLU A 56 7.24 7.00 -5.20
N THR A 57 6.48 6.64 -4.19
CA THR A 57 6.56 5.34 -3.53
C THR A 57 5.18 4.70 -3.49
N ILE A 58 5.13 3.41 -3.83
CA ILE A 58 3.92 2.59 -3.76
C ILE A 58 4.19 1.46 -2.76
N VAL A 59 3.35 1.34 -1.76
CA VAL A 59 3.44 0.30 -0.73
C VAL A 59 2.27 -0.65 -0.88
N LEU A 60 2.55 -1.94 -1.05
CA LEU A 60 1.53 -2.98 -1.05
C LEU A 60 1.52 -3.72 0.27
N GLY A 61 0.35 -3.88 0.86
CA GLY A 61 0.14 -4.77 1.98
C GLY A 61 0.42 -6.22 1.57
N TYR A 62 1.22 -6.92 2.39
CA TYR A 62 1.60 -8.31 2.15
C TYR A 62 1.02 -9.20 3.26
N PRO A 63 -0.03 -9.99 2.95
CA PRO A 63 -0.85 -10.68 3.95
C PRO A 63 -0.26 -12.03 4.36
N LYS A 64 0.88 -12.05 5.05
CA LYS A 64 1.42 -13.26 5.65
C LYS A 64 0.48 -13.81 6.74
N ASN A 65 0.50 -15.13 6.92
CA ASN A 65 -0.14 -15.75 8.06
C ASN A 65 0.59 -15.39 9.37
N LEU A 66 -0.08 -15.51 10.51
CA LEU A 66 0.50 -15.16 11.82
C LEU A 66 1.78 -15.93 12.14
N ASP A 67 1.92 -17.17 11.66
CA ASP A 67 3.13 -17.99 11.81
C ASP A 67 4.27 -17.63 10.86
N GLY A 68 4.05 -16.65 9.97
CA GLY A 68 5.02 -16.21 8.97
C GLY A 68 4.97 -16.98 7.65
N SER A 69 4.12 -17.99 7.53
CA SER A 69 3.91 -18.71 6.28
C SER A 69 3.18 -17.84 5.25
N GLU A 70 3.39 -18.16 3.98
CA GLU A 70 2.78 -17.47 2.85
C GLU A 70 1.68 -18.34 2.23
N GLY A 71 0.45 -17.80 2.24
CA GLY A 71 -0.70 -18.43 1.61
C GLY A 71 -0.93 -17.98 0.17
N ASP A 72 -2.05 -18.40 -0.42
CA ASP A 72 -2.43 -18.04 -1.80
C ASP A 72 -2.52 -16.54 -2.04
N ARG A 73 -2.97 -15.77 -1.05
CA ARG A 73 -3.03 -14.31 -1.15
C ARG A 73 -1.65 -13.68 -1.31
N CYS A 74 -0.63 -14.24 -0.67
CA CYS A 74 0.74 -13.79 -0.82
C CYS A 74 1.25 -13.96 -2.25
N VAL A 75 0.95 -15.10 -2.88
CA VAL A 75 1.32 -15.37 -4.28
C VAL A 75 0.65 -14.36 -5.21
N LYS A 76 -0.65 -14.12 -5.05
CA LYS A 76 -1.40 -13.14 -5.83
C LYS A 76 -0.87 -11.72 -5.64
N THR A 77 -0.52 -11.36 -4.42
CA THR A 77 0.03 -10.04 -4.11
C THR A 77 1.42 -9.84 -4.71
N LYS A 78 2.28 -10.87 -4.69
CA LYS A 78 3.58 -10.82 -5.37
C LYS A 78 3.45 -10.62 -6.87
N ASP A 79 2.54 -11.35 -7.51
CA ASP A 79 2.25 -11.20 -8.94
C ASP A 79 1.76 -9.78 -9.25
N PHE A 80 0.86 -9.27 -8.46
CA PHE A 80 0.38 -7.89 -8.57
C PHE A 80 1.51 -6.87 -8.38
N CYS A 81 2.38 -7.10 -7.39
CA CYS A 81 3.56 -6.27 -7.15
C CYS A 81 4.46 -6.17 -8.40
N GLU A 82 4.74 -7.29 -9.05
CA GLU A 82 5.55 -7.31 -10.27
C GLU A 82 4.88 -6.55 -11.43
N ARG A 83 3.55 -6.63 -11.53
CA ARG A 83 2.79 -5.85 -12.52
C ARG A 83 2.83 -4.35 -12.23
N VAL A 84 2.73 -3.96 -10.95
CA VAL A 84 2.85 -2.56 -10.52
C VAL A 84 4.25 -2.03 -10.82
N LYS A 85 5.30 -2.77 -10.52
CA LYS A 85 6.69 -2.39 -10.83
C LYS A 85 6.90 -2.14 -12.33
N ARG A 86 6.37 -3.03 -13.16
CA ARG A 86 6.46 -2.87 -14.62
C ARG A 86 5.69 -1.67 -15.14
N ARG A 87 4.55 -1.39 -14.53
CA ARG A 87 3.69 -0.26 -14.94
C ARG A 87 4.23 1.09 -14.51
N PHE A 88 4.91 1.14 -13.36
CA PHE A 88 5.43 2.35 -12.74
C PHE A 88 6.95 2.26 -12.49
N PRO A 89 7.77 2.22 -13.54
CA PRO A 89 9.20 1.99 -13.40
C PRO A 89 9.95 3.12 -12.68
N LYS A 90 9.35 4.29 -12.56
CA LYS A 90 9.92 5.44 -11.84
C LYS A 90 9.53 5.46 -10.36
N ALA A 91 8.53 4.68 -9.94
CA ALA A 91 8.11 4.60 -8.57
C ALA A 91 8.87 3.49 -7.83
N GLU A 92 9.20 3.73 -6.58
CA GLU A 92 9.67 2.69 -5.69
C GLU A 92 8.48 1.84 -5.23
N VAL A 93 8.52 0.54 -5.43
CA VAL A 93 7.43 -0.37 -5.04
C VAL A 93 7.91 -1.31 -3.94
N LEU A 94 7.25 -1.27 -2.80
CA LEU A 94 7.62 -2.00 -1.60
C LEU A 94 6.47 -2.89 -1.12
N LEU A 95 6.81 -4.07 -0.61
CA LEU A 95 5.88 -4.94 0.10
C LEU A 95 5.96 -4.66 1.60
N TRP A 96 4.82 -4.52 2.24
CA TRP A 96 4.70 -4.32 3.67
C TRP A 96 4.04 -5.51 4.33
N ASP A 97 4.73 -6.14 5.29
CA ASP A 97 4.17 -7.25 6.07
C ASP A 97 3.04 -6.74 6.97
N GLU A 98 1.82 -7.16 6.68
CA GLU A 98 0.61 -6.76 7.41
C GLU A 98 0.57 -7.23 8.86
N ARG A 99 1.46 -8.13 9.26
CA ARG A 99 1.59 -8.54 10.67
C ARG A 99 2.20 -7.47 11.56
N PHE A 100 2.60 -6.32 10.99
CA PHE A 100 3.22 -5.19 11.70
C PHE A 100 4.53 -5.53 12.42
N SER A 101 5.32 -6.46 11.87
CA SER A 101 6.66 -6.71 12.37
C SER A 101 7.59 -5.55 12.03
N THR A 102 7.83 -4.66 13.00
CA THR A 102 8.79 -3.56 12.90
C THR A 102 10.18 -4.06 12.50
N ILE A 103 10.56 -5.25 12.95
CA ILE A 103 11.87 -5.87 12.68
C ILE A 103 12.03 -6.22 11.20
N ALA A 104 11.00 -6.81 10.58
CA ALA A 104 11.06 -7.19 9.16
C ALA A 104 11.14 -5.95 8.26
N ALA A 105 10.38 -4.91 8.59
CA ALA A 105 10.43 -3.64 7.88
C ALA A 105 11.80 -2.95 8.02
N GLU A 106 12.37 -2.92 9.22
CA GLU A 106 13.71 -2.39 9.45
C GLU A 106 14.78 -3.13 8.64
N ARG A 107 14.67 -4.46 8.54
CA ARG A 107 15.61 -5.26 7.75
C ARG A 107 15.56 -4.88 6.27
N SER A 108 14.36 -4.83 5.70
CA SER A 108 14.17 -4.45 4.28
C SER A 108 14.70 -3.04 3.98
N LEU A 109 14.49 -2.10 4.89
CA LEU A 109 14.96 -0.72 4.70
C LEU A 109 16.47 -0.56 4.93
N ARG A 110 17.11 -1.45 5.69
CA ARG A 110 18.58 -1.51 5.79
C ARG A 110 19.23 -1.85 4.46
N GLU A 111 18.63 -2.77 3.73
CA GLU A 111 19.13 -3.21 2.41
C GLU A 111 19.12 -2.06 1.40
N VAL A 112 18.24 -1.08 1.59
CA VAL A 112 18.15 0.14 0.74
C VAL A 112 19.15 1.24 1.17
N GLY A 113 19.91 1.04 2.27
CA GLY A 113 20.97 1.96 2.69
C GLY A 113 20.51 3.17 3.51
N LEU A 114 19.28 3.17 4.03
CA LEU A 114 18.77 4.25 4.88
C LEU A 114 19.37 4.20 6.29
N ASN A 115 19.65 5.36 6.88
CA ASN A 115 20.07 5.44 8.27
C ASN A 115 18.91 5.15 9.25
N HIS A 116 19.21 4.99 10.54
CA HIS A 116 18.23 4.60 11.55
C HIS A 116 17.02 5.56 11.64
N ASN A 117 17.25 6.86 11.64
CA ASN A 117 16.18 7.85 11.75
C ASN A 117 15.32 7.89 10.50
N GLN A 118 15.92 7.77 9.33
CA GLN A 118 15.22 7.68 8.05
C GLN A 118 14.35 6.43 8.00
N ARG A 119 14.88 5.27 8.44
CA ARG A 119 14.10 4.02 8.48
C ARG A 119 12.89 4.14 9.38
N LYS A 120 13.05 4.66 10.61
CA LYS A 120 11.93 4.83 11.53
C LYS A 120 10.85 5.71 10.94
N SER A 121 11.21 6.85 10.37
CA SER A 121 10.25 7.75 9.73
C SER A 121 9.49 7.08 8.58
N VAL A 122 10.17 6.31 7.74
CA VAL A 122 9.55 5.59 6.62
C VAL A 122 8.63 4.49 7.13
N ILE A 123 9.03 3.72 8.14
CA ILE A 123 8.20 2.66 8.73
C ILE A 123 6.89 3.23 9.27
N ASP A 124 6.96 4.31 10.04
CA ASP A 124 5.77 4.93 10.62
C ASP A 124 4.79 5.41 9.53
N LYS A 125 5.32 6.01 8.47
CA LYS A 125 4.53 6.45 7.31
C LYS A 125 3.88 5.30 6.55
N MET A 126 4.64 4.26 6.26
CA MET A 126 4.17 3.08 5.53
C MET A 126 3.09 2.34 6.32
N ALA A 127 3.30 2.14 7.62
CA ALA A 127 2.31 1.51 8.48
C ALA A 127 0.99 2.28 8.49
N ALA A 128 1.04 3.60 8.59
CA ALA A 128 -0.15 4.44 8.57
C ALA A 128 -0.93 4.30 7.26
N VAL A 129 -0.25 4.38 6.12
CA VAL A 129 -0.89 4.31 4.80
C VAL A 129 -1.53 2.95 4.55
N VAL A 130 -0.83 1.86 4.87
CA VAL A 130 -1.36 0.50 4.69
C VAL A 130 -2.51 0.24 5.65
N SER A 131 -2.41 0.67 6.90
CA SER A 131 -3.49 0.51 7.88
C SER A 131 -4.77 1.23 7.42
N VAL A 132 -4.65 2.43 6.86
CA VAL A 132 -5.80 3.17 6.33
C VAL A 132 -6.41 2.45 5.12
N ALA A 133 -5.59 1.91 4.22
CA ALA A 133 -6.06 1.15 3.07
C ALA A 133 -6.82 -0.11 3.50
N LEU A 134 -6.31 -0.85 4.49
CA LEU A 134 -6.95 -2.04 5.06
C LEU A 134 -8.29 -1.71 5.74
N LEU A 135 -8.33 -0.66 6.55
CA LEU A 135 -9.55 -0.22 7.23
C LEU A 135 -10.65 0.16 6.24
N ALA A 136 -10.29 0.78 5.15
CA ALA A 136 -11.24 1.14 4.11
C ALA A 136 -11.86 -0.07 3.42
N ASP A 137 -11.08 -1.08 3.14
CA ASP A 137 -11.54 -2.33 2.52
C ASP A 137 -12.54 -3.06 3.43
N ILE A 138 -12.26 -3.11 4.74
CA ILE A 138 -13.12 -3.72 5.75
C ILE A 138 -14.45 -2.95 5.91
N SER A 139 -14.43 -1.62 5.82
CA SER A 139 -15.62 -0.80 6.03
C SER A 139 -16.57 -0.72 4.84
N GLY A 140 -16.32 -1.48 3.77
CA GLY A 140 -17.21 -1.54 2.61
C GLY A 140 -17.27 -0.26 1.78
N GLY A 141 -16.27 0.60 1.89
CA GLY A 141 -16.11 1.76 1.02
C GLY A 141 -16.72 3.07 1.52
N THR A 142 -17.19 3.12 2.74
CA THR A 142 -17.61 4.39 3.36
C THR A 142 -16.41 5.11 3.98
N TRP A 143 -15.72 5.90 3.21
CA TRP A 143 -14.57 6.71 3.61
C TRP A 143 -14.89 7.83 4.62
N GLY A 144 -16.13 7.90 5.10
CA GLY A 144 -16.58 8.99 5.97
C GLY A 144 -15.87 9.06 7.33
N VAL A 145 -15.31 7.96 7.82
CA VAL A 145 -14.73 7.86 9.17
C VAL A 145 -13.21 8.01 9.17
N ALA A 146 -12.54 7.70 8.06
CA ALA A 146 -11.08 7.73 8.00
C ALA A 146 -10.46 9.14 7.91
N ARG A 147 -11.28 10.17 7.74
CA ARG A 147 -10.78 11.56 7.59
C ARG A 147 -10.13 12.14 8.86
N ASN A 148 -10.29 11.50 10.00
CA ASN A 148 -9.81 12.02 11.28
C ASN A 148 -8.78 11.14 11.98
N PHE A 149 -8.28 10.10 11.34
CA PHE A 149 -7.19 9.32 11.92
C PHE A 149 -5.84 10.01 11.67
N CYS A 150 -5.50 10.97 12.52
CA CYS A 150 -4.11 11.31 12.78
C CYS A 150 -3.50 10.10 13.50
N ILE A 151 -2.71 9.31 12.81
CA ILE A 151 -1.86 8.31 13.46
C ILE A 151 -0.59 9.03 13.86
N PHE A 152 -0.51 9.30 15.13
CA PHE A 152 0.72 9.78 15.76
C PHE A 152 1.77 8.68 15.86
#